data_8eedb0d28484004b33282249612e49b1
#
_entry.id   8eedb0d28484004b33282249612e49b1
#
_cell.length_a   1.000
_cell.length_b   1.000
_cell.length_c   1.000
_cell.angle_alpha   90.00
_cell.angle_beta   90.00
_cell.angle_gamma   90.00
#
_symmetry.space_group_name_H-M   'P 1'
#
loop_
_entity.id
_entity.type
_entity.pdbx_description
1 polymer ?
#
loop_
_entity_poly.entity_id
_entity_poly.type
_entity_poly.pdbx_seq_one_letter_code
_entity_poly.pdbx_strand_id
1 'polypeptide(L)'
;LFERPQGGERAVLVRLILEGSEDPQEFAEFQELASAAGAECVALISGRRSAPDPRLFAGSGKAAEIREAAQAGAAALVIFDHALSPSQERNLEAFLQCRVIDRTGLILDIFAQRARSFEGKLQVELAQLRHLSTRLVRGWTHLERQRGGIGLRGPGETQLETDRRLLADRIRQIRLRLDRVEKQREQGRRARRKADLPTVSVVG
;
A
#
# COMPACT_ATOMS: atom_id res chain seq x y z
N LEU A 1 -8.96 10.43 -0.24
CA LEU A 1 -9.15 9.55 -1.40
C LEU A 1 -7.95 9.80 -2.30
N PHE A 2 -7.01 8.86 -2.34
CA PHE A 2 -5.90 8.93 -3.27
C PHE A 2 -6.48 8.84 -4.69
N GLU A 3 -6.11 9.79 -5.55
CA GLU A 3 -6.36 9.64 -6.97
C GLU A 3 -5.67 8.36 -7.43
N ARG A 4 -6.43 7.49 -8.08
CA ARG A 4 -5.90 6.25 -8.64
C ARG A 4 -4.86 6.61 -9.70
N PRO A 5 -3.72 5.91 -9.77
CA PRO A 5 -2.79 6.08 -10.88
C PRO A 5 -3.57 5.94 -12.19
N GLN A 6 -3.55 6.96 -13.01
CA GLN A 6 -3.98 6.84 -14.40
C GLN A 6 -2.95 5.97 -15.09
N GLY A 7 -3.37 4.97 -15.86
CA GLY A 7 -2.46 4.07 -16.57
C GLY A 7 -1.37 4.86 -17.31
N GLY A 8 -0.10 4.43 -17.15
CA GLY A 8 1.06 5.12 -17.72
C GLY A 8 1.78 6.08 -16.75
N GLU A 9 1.52 6.02 -15.43
CA GLU A 9 2.29 6.81 -14.47
C GLU A 9 3.77 6.37 -14.46
N ARG A 10 4.68 7.31 -14.76
CA ARG A 10 6.12 7.03 -14.84
C ARG A 10 6.68 6.77 -13.45
N ALA A 11 7.32 5.62 -13.29
CA ALA A 11 7.79 5.14 -12.00
C ALA A 11 9.24 4.68 -12.02
N VAL A 12 9.97 4.98 -10.94
CA VAL A 12 11.25 4.35 -10.63
C VAL A 12 10.99 3.14 -9.74
N LEU A 13 11.52 2.00 -10.12
CA LEU A 13 11.44 0.76 -9.34
C LEU A 13 12.71 0.59 -8.51
N VAL A 14 12.54 0.31 -7.23
CA VAL A 14 13.66 0.19 -6.28
C VAL A 14 13.60 -1.16 -5.58
N ARG A 15 14.69 -1.93 -5.69
CA ARG A 15 14.86 -3.18 -4.98
C ARG A 15 16.18 -3.21 -4.23
N LEU A 16 16.15 -3.52 -2.94
CA LEU A 16 17.35 -3.78 -2.16
C LEU A 16 17.52 -5.29 -1.95
N ILE A 17 18.70 -5.79 -2.27
CA ILE A 17 19.11 -7.15 -1.93
C ILE A 17 19.58 -7.10 -0.47
N LEU A 18 18.78 -7.65 0.44
CA LEU A 18 19.13 -7.85 1.84
C LEU A 18 19.80 -9.22 1.98
N GLU A 19 20.60 -9.41 3.02
CA GLU A 19 21.36 -10.66 3.22
C GLU A 19 20.47 -11.91 3.02
N GLY A 20 20.85 -12.78 2.10
CA GLY A 20 20.22 -14.10 1.86
C GLY A 20 19.22 -14.18 0.70
N SER A 21 18.96 -13.11 -0.05
CA SER A 21 17.99 -13.12 -1.15
C SER A 21 18.62 -12.61 -2.45
N GLU A 22 19.18 -13.53 -3.24
CA GLU A 22 19.61 -13.26 -4.63
C GLU A 22 18.83 -14.14 -5.61
N ASP A 23 17.55 -13.84 -5.83
CA ASP A 23 16.81 -14.49 -6.89
C ASP A 23 16.57 -13.50 -8.05
N PRO A 24 17.19 -13.73 -9.23
CA PRO A 24 16.90 -12.92 -10.41
C PRO A 24 15.44 -12.94 -10.84
N GLN A 25 14.69 -14.00 -10.51
CA GLN A 25 13.28 -14.15 -10.86
C GLN A 25 12.40 -13.15 -10.07
N GLU A 26 12.77 -12.83 -8.83
CA GLU A 26 12.04 -11.85 -8.02
C GLU A 26 12.08 -10.44 -8.63
N PHE A 27 13.12 -10.11 -9.40
CA PHE A 27 13.24 -8.83 -10.08
C PHE A 27 12.27 -8.71 -11.26
N ALA A 28 12.17 -9.78 -12.05
CA ALA A 28 11.23 -9.85 -13.16
C ALA A 28 9.78 -9.82 -12.66
N GLU A 29 9.48 -10.57 -11.60
CA GLU A 29 8.16 -10.54 -10.94
C GLU A 29 7.79 -9.12 -10.48
N PHE A 30 8.71 -8.40 -9.86
CA PHE A 30 8.45 -7.04 -9.39
C PHE A 30 8.15 -6.07 -10.54
N GLN A 31 8.87 -6.17 -11.67
CA GLN A 31 8.57 -5.40 -12.87
C GLN A 31 7.19 -5.74 -13.45
N GLU A 32 6.83 -7.02 -13.49
CA GLU A 32 5.52 -7.47 -13.94
C GLU A 32 4.40 -6.94 -13.04
N LEU A 33 4.59 -6.95 -11.71
CA LEU A 33 3.65 -6.36 -10.76
C LEU A 33 3.45 -4.86 -11.00
N ALA A 34 4.54 -4.10 -11.18
CA ALA A 34 4.46 -2.68 -11.45
C ALA A 34 3.72 -2.39 -12.78
N SER A 35 4.03 -3.15 -13.82
CA SER A 35 3.35 -3.08 -15.11
C SER A 35 1.86 -3.44 -14.98
N ALA A 36 1.53 -4.48 -14.19
CA ALA A 36 0.14 -4.89 -13.94
C ALA A 36 -0.65 -3.85 -13.16
N ALA A 37 0.01 -2.98 -12.39
CA ALA A 37 -0.60 -1.81 -11.75
C ALA A 37 -0.77 -0.62 -12.71
N GLY A 38 -0.23 -0.70 -13.93
CA GLY A 38 -0.28 0.37 -14.93
C GLY A 38 0.88 1.37 -14.82
N ALA A 39 1.97 1.04 -14.10
CA ALA A 39 3.14 1.88 -14.02
C ALA A 39 4.05 1.69 -15.24
N GLU A 40 4.60 2.79 -15.76
CA GLU A 40 5.65 2.80 -16.77
C GLU A 40 7.02 2.87 -16.08
N CYS A 41 7.80 1.80 -16.14
CA CYS A 41 9.13 1.76 -15.53
C CYS A 41 10.11 2.64 -16.34
N VAL A 42 10.55 3.75 -15.75
CA VAL A 42 11.53 4.66 -16.38
C VAL A 42 12.96 4.40 -15.90
N ALA A 43 13.12 3.83 -14.73
CA ALA A 43 14.41 3.41 -14.20
C ALA A 43 14.24 2.29 -13.19
N LEU A 44 15.26 1.44 -13.10
CA LEU A 44 15.33 0.32 -12.19
C LEU A 44 16.59 0.44 -11.36
N ILE A 45 16.44 0.60 -10.06
CA ILE A 45 17.55 0.80 -9.13
C ILE A 45 17.63 -0.37 -8.18
N SER A 46 18.78 -1.02 -8.18
CA SER A 46 19.10 -2.06 -7.21
C SER A 46 20.22 -1.63 -6.27
N GLY A 47 20.28 -2.24 -5.12
CA GLY A 47 21.36 -2.04 -4.17
C GLY A 47 21.45 -3.20 -3.20
N ARG A 48 22.64 -3.41 -2.61
CA ARG A 48 22.89 -4.45 -1.61
C ARG A 48 23.10 -3.79 -0.26
N ARG A 49 22.45 -4.32 0.78
CA ARG A 49 22.64 -3.90 2.17
C ARG A 49 22.46 -5.08 3.11
N SER A 50 23.18 -5.03 4.23
CA SER A 50 22.98 -6.02 5.32
C SER A 50 21.67 -5.79 6.08
N ALA A 51 21.24 -4.52 6.25
CA ALA A 51 20.00 -4.17 6.92
C ALA A 51 19.39 -2.88 6.34
N PRO A 52 18.07 -2.74 6.38
CA PRO A 52 17.39 -1.50 5.97
C PRO A 52 17.82 -0.31 6.83
N ASP A 53 17.98 0.85 6.20
CA ASP A 53 18.21 2.09 6.93
C ASP A 53 16.96 2.51 7.70
N PRO A 54 17.05 2.89 8.98
CA PRO A 54 15.88 3.26 9.78
C PRO A 54 15.12 4.48 9.24
N ARG A 55 15.80 5.41 8.58
CA ARG A 55 15.23 6.68 8.13
C ARG A 55 14.77 6.62 6.66
N LEU A 56 15.64 6.19 5.75
CA LEU A 56 15.42 6.24 4.30
C LEU A 56 15.37 4.86 3.65
N PHE A 57 15.31 3.78 4.42
CA PHE A 57 15.31 2.40 3.97
C PHE A 57 16.56 2.04 3.13
N ALA A 58 16.75 2.71 1.99
CA ALA A 58 17.88 2.49 1.08
C ALA A 58 19.21 3.14 1.56
N GLY A 59 19.15 4.03 2.56
CA GLY A 59 20.27 4.87 2.99
C GLY A 59 20.43 6.12 2.12
N SER A 60 21.15 7.13 2.63
CA SER A 60 21.22 8.46 2.01
C SER A 60 21.82 8.48 0.60
N GLY A 61 22.91 7.72 0.37
CA GLY A 61 23.56 7.66 -0.95
C GLY A 61 22.64 7.03 -2.02
N LYS A 62 22.01 5.89 -1.70
CA LYS A 62 21.09 5.25 -2.63
C LYS A 62 19.80 6.09 -2.82
N ALA A 63 19.33 6.76 -1.78
CA ALA A 63 18.20 7.68 -1.89
C ALA A 63 18.51 8.88 -2.82
N ALA A 64 19.76 9.38 -2.84
CA ALA A 64 20.17 10.42 -3.76
C ALA A 64 20.15 9.90 -5.22
N GLU A 65 20.66 8.69 -5.47
CA GLU A 65 20.62 8.03 -6.79
C GLU A 65 19.17 7.86 -7.28
N ILE A 66 18.26 7.40 -6.38
CA ILE A 66 16.83 7.27 -6.69
C ILE A 66 16.23 8.63 -7.06
N ARG A 67 16.57 9.70 -6.35
CA ARG A 67 16.08 11.05 -6.63
C ARG A 67 16.54 11.55 -8.00
N GLU A 68 17.82 11.35 -8.32
CA GLU A 68 18.36 11.72 -9.62
C GLU A 68 17.69 10.97 -10.77
N ALA A 69 17.48 9.66 -10.62
CA ALA A 69 16.76 8.85 -11.60
C ALA A 69 15.29 9.28 -11.75
N ALA A 70 14.63 9.60 -10.64
CA ALA A 70 13.25 10.09 -10.67
C ALA A 70 13.14 11.44 -11.41
N GLN A 71 14.06 12.35 -11.17
CA GLN A 71 14.12 13.65 -11.87
C GLN A 71 14.44 13.48 -13.35
N ALA A 72 15.47 12.71 -13.69
CA ALA A 72 15.86 12.45 -15.07
C ALA A 72 14.74 11.75 -15.87
N GLY A 73 14.05 10.80 -15.22
CA GLY A 73 12.92 10.09 -15.78
C GLY A 73 11.60 10.86 -15.73
N ALA A 74 11.53 12.05 -15.14
CA ALA A 74 10.28 12.74 -14.82
C ALA A 74 9.25 11.80 -14.17
N ALA A 75 9.71 10.97 -13.22
CA ALA A 75 8.87 10.01 -12.52
C ALA A 75 8.02 10.70 -11.45
N ALA A 76 6.73 10.44 -11.45
CA ALA A 76 5.80 10.91 -10.44
C ALA A 76 5.72 9.96 -9.23
N LEU A 77 6.27 8.76 -9.37
CA LEU A 77 6.14 7.66 -8.41
C LEU A 77 7.47 6.91 -8.25
N VAL A 78 7.76 6.50 -7.01
CA VAL A 78 8.83 5.52 -6.70
C VAL A 78 8.21 4.33 -6.01
N ILE A 79 8.47 3.13 -6.52
CA ILE A 79 7.93 1.88 -6.00
C ILE A 79 9.07 1.07 -5.37
N PHE A 80 8.91 0.71 -4.10
CA PHE A 80 9.84 -0.16 -3.39
C PHE A 80 9.32 -1.59 -3.35
N ASP A 81 10.18 -2.54 -3.69
CA ASP A 81 9.89 -3.99 -3.63
C ASP A 81 9.92 -4.55 -2.20
N HIS A 82 9.78 -3.71 -1.21
CA HIS A 82 9.83 -4.07 0.21
C HIS A 82 8.72 -3.35 0.95
N ALA A 83 8.31 -3.92 2.09
CA ALA A 83 7.44 -3.21 3.01
C ALA A 83 8.20 -2.06 3.68
N LEU A 84 7.67 -0.86 3.58
CA LEU A 84 8.21 0.33 4.23
C LEU A 84 7.45 0.61 5.53
N SER A 85 8.17 1.06 6.55
CA SER A 85 7.50 1.65 7.69
C SER A 85 6.88 3.01 7.31
N PRO A 86 5.80 3.44 7.96
CA PRO A 86 5.18 4.74 7.68
C PRO A 86 6.12 5.94 7.82
N SER A 87 7.13 5.84 8.69
CA SER A 87 8.16 6.86 8.85
C SER A 87 9.15 6.87 7.69
N GLN A 88 9.56 5.69 7.20
CA GLN A 88 10.43 5.58 6.03
C GLN A 88 9.75 6.11 4.78
N GLU A 89 8.50 5.72 4.53
CA GLU A 89 7.73 6.19 3.37
C GLU A 89 7.65 7.72 3.35
N ARG A 90 7.25 8.36 4.45
CA ARG A 90 7.19 9.81 4.55
C ARG A 90 8.55 10.48 4.39
N ASN A 91 9.60 9.93 5.01
CA ASN A 91 10.93 10.50 4.88
C ASN A 91 11.45 10.39 3.44
N LEU A 92 11.13 9.28 2.76
CA LEU A 92 11.45 9.09 1.34
C LEU A 92 10.66 10.08 0.47
N GLU A 93 9.35 10.23 0.66
CA GLU A 93 8.54 11.21 -0.07
C GLU A 93 9.07 12.64 0.09
N ALA A 94 9.40 13.03 1.34
CA ALA A 94 9.99 14.33 1.63
C ALA A 94 11.37 14.51 0.99
N PHE A 95 12.17 13.45 0.88
CA PHE A 95 13.49 13.52 0.28
C PHE A 95 13.46 13.47 -1.24
N LEU A 96 12.63 12.59 -1.81
CA LEU A 96 12.52 12.36 -3.25
C LEU A 96 11.63 13.40 -3.95
N GLN A 97 10.76 14.11 -3.21
CA GLN A 97 9.77 15.07 -3.72
C GLN A 97 8.80 14.45 -4.74
N CYS A 98 8.50 13.16 -4.59
CA CYS A 98 7.52 12.42 -5.37
C CYS A 98 6.82 11.38 -4.48
N ARG A 99 5.74 10.80 -4.97
CA ARG A 99 5.01 9.74 -4.25
C ARG A 99 5.88 8.50 -4.08
N VAL A 100 5.73 7.85 -2.94
CA VAL A 100 6.39 6.58 -2.64
C VAL A 100 5.33 5.55 -2.28
N ILE A 101 5.40 4.37 -2.86
CA ILE A 101 4.60 3.21 -2.47
C ILE A 101 5.49 2.02 -2.21
N ASP A 102 5.07 1.18 -1.28
CA ASP A 102 5.72 -0.08 -0.97
C ASP A 102 5.07 -1.26 -1.73
N ARG A 103 5.68 -2.45 -1.66
CA ARG A 103 5.13 -3.67 -2.29
C ARG A 103 3.68 -3.95 -1.85
N THR A 104 3.35 -3.71 -0.59
CA THR A 104 2.00 -3.91 -0.08
C THR A 104 1.01 -2.96 -0.73
N GLY A 105 1.34 -1.68 -0.84
CA GLY A 105 0.54 -0.68 -1.55
C GLY A 105 0.33 -1.05 -3.01
N LEU A 106 1.40 -1.44 -3.71
CA LEU A 106 1.35 -1.88 -5.11
C LEU A 106 0.38 -3.06 -5.31
N ILE A 107 0.49 -4.10 -4.48
CA ILE A 107 -0.41 -5.27 -4.55
C ILE A 107 -1.86 -4.88 -4.28
N LEU A 108 -2.11 -4.00 -3.31
CA LEU A 108 -3.45 -3.52 -3.00
C LEU A 108 -4.05 -2.73 -4.17
N ASP A 109 -3.26 -1.96 -4.89
CA ASP A 109 -3.71 -1.21 -6.07
C ASP A 109 -4.05 -2.15 -7.24
N ILE A 110 -3.25 -3.19 -7.47
CA ILE A 110 -3.56 -4.24 -8.46
C ILE A 110 -4.90 -4.93 -8.11
N PHE A 111 -5.10 -5.31 -6.86
CA PHE A 111 -6.36 -5.90 -6.44
C PHE A 111 -7.55 -4.95 -6.59
N ALA A 112 -7.36 -3.65 -6.32
CA ALA A 112 -8.42 -2.66 -6.50
C ALA A 112 -8.85 -2.51 -7.96
N GLN A 113 -7.91 -2.60 -8.89
CA GLN A 113 -8.19 -2.57 -10.33
C GLN A 113 -8.89 -3.85 -10.82
N ARG A 114 -8.51 -5.00 -10.27
CA ARG A 114 -9.02 -6.33 -10.70
C ARG A 114 -10.29 -6.77 -10.00
N ALA A 115 -10.66 -6.19 -8.87
CA ALA A 115 -11.85 -6.57 -8.11
C ALA A 115 -13.14 -6.27 -8.89
N ARG A 116 -13.82 -7.32 -9.37
CA ARG A 116 -15.07 -7.21 -10.15
C ARG A 116 -16.31 -7.42 -9.29
N SER A 117 -16.26 -8.36 -8.34
CA SER A 117 -17.39 -8.66 -7.47
C SER A 117 -17.59 -7.57 -6.41
N PHE A 118 -18.85 -7.39 -6.00
CA PHE A 118 -19.18 -6.45 -4.91
C PHE A 118 -18.42 -6.75 -3.62
N GLU A 119 -18.36 -8.02 -3.24
CA GLU A 119 -17.62 -8.47 -2.06
C GLU A 119 -16.12 -8.24 -2.22
N GLY A 120 -15.53 -8.60 -3.37
CA GLY A 120 -14.11 -8.37 -3.64
C GLY A 120 -13.74 -6.89 -3.55
N LYS A 121 -14.57 -5.99 -4.07
CA LYS A 121 -14.36 -4.54 -3.93
C LYS A 121 -14.37 -4.09 -2.47
N LEU A 122 -15.30 -4.60 -1.65
CA LEU A 122 -15.35 -4.30 -0.23
C LEU A 122 -14.14 -4.85 0.54
N GLN A 123 -13.69 -6.06 0.21
CA GLN A 123 -12.51 -6.67 0.83
C GLN A 123 -11.25 -5.89 0.53
N VAL A 124 -11.05 -5.48 -0.72
CA VAL A 124 -9.90 -4.67 -1.14
C VAL A 124 -9.96 -3.28 -0.51
N GLU A 125 -11.13 -2.62 -0.53
CA GLU A 125 -11.32 -1.33 0.16
C GLU A 125 -10.98 -1.43 1.65
N LEU A 126 -11.41 -2.50 2.31
CA LEU A 126 -11.07 -2.75 3.72
C LEU A 126 -9.57 -2.90 3.94
N ALA A 127 -8.87 -3.62 3.06
CA ALA A 127 -7.42 -3.83 3.14
C ALA A 127 -6.67 -2.50 2.92
N GLN A 128 -7.06 -1.72 1.92
CA GLN A 128 -6.48 -0.39 1.66
C GLN A 128 -6.68 0.58 2.83
N LEU A 129 -7.89 0.63 3.41
CA LEU A 129 -8.16 1.49 4.57
C LEU A 129 -7.38 1.06 5.81
N ARG A 130 -7.19 -0.24 6.03
CA ARG A 130 -6.35 -0.75 7.13
C ARG A 130 -4.88 -0.37 6.91
N HIS A 131 -4.37 -0.54 5.70
CA HIS A 131 -3.02 -0.15 5.34
C HIS A 131 -2.79 1.35 5.57
N LEU A 132 -3.72 2.19 5.09
CA LEU A 132 -3.72 3.63 5.32
C LEU A 132 -3.78 3.98 6.81
N SER A 133 -4.61 3.29 7.61
CA SER A 133 -4.75 3.56 9.04
C SER A 133 -3.44 3.38 9.81
N THR A 134 -2.61 2.40 9.43
CA THR A 134 -1.29 2.18 10.05
C THR A 134 -0.33 3.33 9.75
N ARG A 135 -0.47 3.96 8.59
CA ARG A 135 0.35 5.10 8.16
C ARG A 135 -0.04 6.39 8.86
N LEU A 136 -1.34 6.62 9.07
CA LEU A 136 -1.83 7.78 9.82
C LEU A 136 -1.43 7.74 11.30
N VAL A 137 -1.47 6.58 11.95
CA VAL A 137 -1.18 6.47 13.39
C VAL A 137 0.30 6.69 13.72
N ARG A 138 1.21 6.09 12.96
CA ARG A 138 2.65 6.16 13.24
C ARG A 138 3.33 7.43 12.72
N GLY A 139 2.66 8.14 11.81
CA GLY A 139 3.20 9.35 11.20
C GLY A 139 3.30 10.54 12.15
N TRP A 140 2.47 10.60 13.17
CA TRP A 140 2.29 11.79 14.02
C TRP A 140 2.86 11.67 15.44
N THR A 141 3.07 10.48 15.94
CA THR A 141 3.70 10.27 17.25
C THR A 141 5.11 10.89 17.35
N HIS A 142 5.78 11.10 16.22
CA HIS A 142 7.09 11.74 16.18
C HIS A 142 7.00 13.27 16.23
N LEU A 143 5.93 13.87 15.70
CA LEU A 143 5.68 15.33 15.77
C LEU A 143 5.19 15.75 17.16
N GLU A 144 4.42 14.90 17.85
CA GLU A 144 4.00 15.15 19.23
C GLU A 144 5.20 15.21 20.20
N ARG A 145 6.26 14.42 19.97
CA ARG A 145 7.46 14.45 20.80
C ARG A 145 8.35 15.69 20.58
N GLN A 146 8.27 16.34 19.43
CA GLN A 146 9.04 17.56 19.13
C GLN A 146 8.36 18.87 19.59
N ARG A 147 7.06 18.84 19.88
CA ARG A 147 6.31 19.97 20.40
C ARG A 147 5.82 19.69 21.82
N GLY A 148 6.75 19.46 22.73
CA GLY A 148 6.49 19.35 24.16
C GLY A 148 6.06 20.68 24.77
N GLY A 149 4.80 21.06 24.60
CA GLY A 149 4.14 22.17 25.27
C GLY A 149 2.80 21.68 25.79
N ILE A 150 2.63 21.71 27.12
CA ILE A 150 1.37 21.42 27.80
C ILE A 150 0.33 22.45 27.30
N GLY A 151 -0.74 22.01 26.60
CA GLY A 151 -1.95 22.80 26.40
C GLY A 151 -2.21 23.41 25.03
N LEU A 152 -1.38 23.18 24.00
CA LEU A 152 -1.63 23.71 22.65
C LEU A 152 -2.06 22.58 21.70
N ARG A 153 -3.37 22.24 21.68
CA ARG A 153 -4.00 21.52 20.57
C ARG A 153 -4.01 22.44 19.35
N GLY A 154 -3.12 22.22 18.41
CA GLY A 154 -3.11 22.94 17.14
C GLY A 154 -4.25 22.50 16.21
N PRO A 155 -4.71 23.35 15.26
CA PRO A 155 -5.78 23.01 14.31
C PRO A 155 -5.49 21.75 13.48
N GLY A 156 -4.20 21.34 13.32
CA GLY A 156 -3.82 20.09 12.66
C GLY A 156 -4.11 18.82 13.46
N GLU A 157 -4.11 18.87 14.78
CA GLU A 157 -4.46 17.69 15.62
C GLU A 157 -5.94 17.34 15.52
N THR A 158 -6.82 18.36 15.50
CA THR A 158 -8.27 18.14 15.37
C THR A 158 -8.64 17.57 14.00
N GLN A 159 -7.95 17.98 12.93
CA GLN A 159 -8.17 17.45 11.59
C GLN A 159 -7.75 15.98 11.50
N LEU A 160 -6.59 15.62 12.03
CA LEU A 160 -6.11 14.26 12.04
C LEU A 160 -7.00 13.32 12.85
N GLU A 161 -7.47 13.77 14.02
CA GLU A 161 -8.38 13.00 14.86
C GLU A 161 -9.72 12.78 14.15
N THR A 162 -10.18 13.79 13.41
CA THR A 162 -11.36 13.69 12.56
C THR A 162 -11.15 12.67 11.42
N ASP A 163 -10.02 12.73 10.73
CA ASP A 163 -9.69 11.80 9.63
C ASP A 163 -9.57 10.36 10.15
N ARG A 164 -8.94 10.15 11.30
CA ARG A 164 -8.90 8.84 11.97
C ARG A 164 -10.29 8.30 12.29
N ARG A 165 -11.17 9.15 12.81
CA ARG A 165 -12.55 8.76 13.13
C ARG A 165 -13.33 8.39 11.89
N LEU A 166 -13.25 9.20 10.83
CA LEU A 166 -13.90 8.92 9.55
C LEU A 166 -13.40 7.60 8.94
N LEU A 167 -12.09 7.35 9.01
CA LEU A 167 -11.50 6.10 8.56
C LEU A 167 -11.99 4.90 9.37
N ALA A 168 -12.00 5.01 10.69
CA ALA A 168 -12.49 3.96 11.58
C ALA A 168 -13.98 3.66 11.34
N ASP A 169 -14.79 4.68 11.13
CA ASP A 169 -16.21 4.54 10.82
C ASP A 169 -16.40 3.89 9.44
N ARG A 170 -15.62 4.24 8.44
CA ARG A 170 -15.65 3.60 7.13
C ARG A 170 -15.29 2.12 7.21
N ILE A 171 -14.23 1.78 7.94
CA ILE A 171 -13.82 0.39 8.21
C ILE A 171 -14.95 -0.39 8.87
N ARG A 172 -15.63 0.20 9.88
CA ARG A 172 -16.76 -0.42 10.56
C ARG A 172 -17.93 -0.67 9.61
N GLN A 173 -18.29 0.31 8.78
CA GLN A 173 -19.35 0.16 7.80
C GLN A 173 -19.09 -0.95 6.77
N ILE A 174 -17.82 -1.05 6.28
CA ILE A 174 -17.46 -2.10 5.33
C ILE A 174 -17.54 -3.48 5.99
N ARG A 175 -17.06 -3.64 7.22
CA ARG A 175 -17.19 -4.90 7.98
C ARG A 175 -18.63 -5.34 8.09
N LEU A 176 -19.54 -4.44 8.50
CA LEU A 176 -20.96 -4.73 8.60
C LEU A 176 -21.58 -5.15 7.26
N ARG A 177 -21.13 -4.58 6.15
CA ARG A 177 -21.57 -5.00 4.80
C ARG A 177 -21.05 -6.39 4.44
N LEU A 178 -19.79 -6.68 4.72
CA LEU A 178 -19.20 -8.00 4.49
C LEU A 178 -19.91 -9.08 5.33
N ASP A 179 -20.18 -8.83 6.60
CA ASP A 179 -20.94 -9.74 7.47
C ASP A 179 -22.34 -10.04 6.91
N ARG A 180 -23.01 -9.05 6.32
CA ARG A 180 -24.31 -9.27 5.66
C ARG A 180 -24.19 -10.16 4.43
N VAL A 181 -23.18 -9.93 3.59
CA VAL A 181 -22.91 -10.76 2.40
C VAL A 181 -22.62 -12.20 2.81
N GLU A 182 -21.82 -12.40 3.84
CA GLU A 182 -21.49 -13.73 4.38
C GLU A 182 -22.76 -14.47 4.87
N LYS A 183 -23.58 -13.80 5.66
CA LYS A 183 -24.87 -14.35 6.14
C LYS A 183 -25.81 -14.73 4.98
N GLN A 184 -25.92 -13.88 3.94
CA GLN A 184 -26.72 -14.19 2.77
C GLN A 184 -26.20 -15.42 2.02
N ARG A 185 -24.88 -15.53 1.84
CA ARG A 185 -24.23 -16.71 1.22
C ARG A 185 -24.47 -17.97 2.05
N GLU A 186 -24.38 -17.88 3.36
CA GLU A 186 -24.64 -19.02 4.24
C GLU A 186 -26.10 -19.50 4.15
N GLN A 187 -27.05 -18.56 4.12
CA GLN A 187 -28.47 -18.90 3.90
C GLN A 187 -28.67 -19.58 2.55
N GLY A 188 -28.10 -19.05 1.46
CA GLY A 188 -28.16 -19.68 0.14
C GLY A 188 -27.50 -21.06 0.11
N ARG A 189 -26.39 -21.25 0.84
CA ARG A 189 -25.72 -22.56 0.98
C ARG A 189 -26.60 -23.57 1.73
N ARG A 190 -27.23 -23.14 2.83
CA ARG A 190 -28.18 -23.98 3.59
C ARG A 190 -29.38 -24.37 2.74
N ALA A 191 -29.94 -23.48 1.93
CA ALA A 191 -31.04 -23.76 1.01
C ALA A 191 -30.64 -24.80 -0.03
N ARG A 192 -29.47 -24.69 -0.66
CA ARG A 192 -28.96 -25.69 -1.64
C ARG A 192 -28.70 -27.06 -1.01
N ARG A 193 -28.18 -27.10 0.22
CA ARG A 193 -28.00 -28.37 0.94
C ARG A 193 -29.33 -29.08 1.25
N LYS A 194 -30.40 -28.31 1.54
CA LYS A 194 -31.74 -28.86 1.77
C LYS A 194 -32.37 -29.39 0.47
N ALA A 195 -32.03 -28.84 -0.66
CA ALA A 195 -32.57 -29.22 -1.96
C ALA A 195 -31.92 -30.50 -2.55
N ASP A 196 -30.96 -31.12 -1.81
CA ASP A 196 -30.26 -32.37 -2.17
C ASP A 196 -29.71 -32.38 -3.61
N LEU A 197 -29.22 -31.23 -4.06
CA LEU A 197 -28.63 -31.08 -5.39
C LEU A 197 -27.20 -31.62 -5.41
N PRO A 198 -26.84 -32.42 -6.43
CA PRO A 198 -25.47 -32.90 -6.57
C PRO A 198 -24.49 -31.72 -6.67
N THR A 199 -23.44 -31.77 -5.85
CA THR A 199 -22.39 -30.75 -5.85
C THR A 199 -21.18 -31.23 -6.64
N VAL A 200 -20.82 -30.54 -7.71
CA VAL A 200 -19.62 -30.79 -8.50
C VAL A 200 -18.61 -29.71 -8.21
N SER A 201 -17.39 -30.11 -7.83
CA SER A 201 -16.25 -29.20 -7.67
C SER A 201 -15.42 -29.23 -8.95
N VAL A 202 -15.22 -28.05 -9.55
CA VAL A 202 -14.27 -27.89 -10.66
C VAL A 202 -12.98 -27.38 -10.05
N VAL A 203 -11.90 -28.16 -10.18
CA VAL A 203 -10.55 -27.82 -9.73
C VAL A 203 -9.73 -27.54 -10.97
N GLY A 204 -9.14 -26.34 -11.06
CA GLY A 204 -8.23 -25.93 -12.12
C GLY A 204 -6.80 -25.77 -11.61
#